data_45fada8ddd3e68cf0c91b8d290acda5d
#
_entry.id   45fada8ddd3e68cf0c91b8d290acda5d
#
_cell.length_a   1.000
_cell.length_b   1.000
_cell.length_c   1.000
_cell.angle_alpha   90.00
_cell.angle_beta   90.00
_cell.angle_gamma   90.00
#
_symmetry.space_group_name_H-M   'P 1'
#
loop_
_entity.id
_entity.type
_entity.pdbx_description
1 polymer ?
#
loop_
_entity_poly.entity_id
_entity_poly.type
_entity_poly.pdbx_seq_one_letter_code
_entity_poly.pdbx_strand_id
1 'polypeptide(L)'
;MAKGTVGKVVQVLGAVVDCEFPQDSMPSIFNAIEIQRDPESVKAATADGRSASKLASVLVLEVEQHIGNNWVRCVAMDTTDGIRRGMDAIDRGTPIAVPVGRSTLGRLFNVVGEPSDEREPVVSDIHLPIHRPAPTFADQANKVEMFETGIKVIDLVAPFTKGGKTGIFGGAGVGKTVTIMELINNVARQHGGFSVFCGVGERSREGTDLYKDFKESGVLDKSVLVYGQMNEPPGAQIGRAHV
;
A
#
# COMPACT_ATOMS: atom_id res chain seq x y z
N MET A 1 -12.20 -21.17 -1.58
CA MET A 1 -10.79 -20.73 -1.61
C MET A 1 -9.99 -21.82 -2.31
N ALA A 2 -9.35 -21.50 -3.43
CA ALA A 2 -8.44 -22.44 -4.07
C ALA A 2 -7.34 -22.79 -3.06
N LYS A 3 -7.03 -24.08 -2.89
CA LYS A 3 -5.87 -24.49 -2.10
C LYS A 3 -4.63 -23.96 -2.83
N GLY A 4 -4.02 -22.91 -2.29
CA GLY A 4 -2.76 -22.41 -2.80
C GLY A 4 -1.67 -23.47 -2.68
N THR A 5 -0.65 -23.38 -3.53
CA THR A 5 0.53 -24.25 -3.43
C THR A 5 1.27 -23.96 -2.15
N VAL A 6 1.67 -25.00 -1.44
CA VAL A 6 2.40 -24.88 -0.17
C VAL A 6 3.88 -25.14 -0.41
N GLY A 7 4.69 -24.15 -0.10
CA GLY A 7 6.14 -24.22 -0.01
C GLY A 7 6.61 -24.13 1.43
N LYS A 8 7.92 -23.99 1.60
CA LYS A 8 8.58 -23.86 2.91
C LYS A 8 9.52 -22.68 2.95
N VAL A 9 9.55 -21.99 4.08
CA VAL A 9 10.55 -20.95 4.35
C VAL A 9 11.92 -21.62 4.48
N VAL A 10 12.89 -21.17 3.68
CA VAL A 10 14.27 -21.68 3.71
C VAL A 10 15.19 -20.76 4.47
N GLN A 11 15.04 -19.44 4.27
CA GLN A 11 15.91 -18.44 4.84
C GLN A 11 15.15 -17.14 5.10
N VAL A 12 15.53 -16.44 6.17
CA VAL A 12 15.02 -15.10 6.51
C VAL A 12 16.22 -14.17 6.72
N LEU A 13 16.27 -13.08 5.96
CA LEU A 13 17.33 -12.08 5.97
C LEU A 13 16.71 -10.67 6.08
N GLY A 14 16.43 -10.21 7.29
CA GLY A 14 15.71 -8.96 7.47
C GLY A 14 14.33 -9.00 6.81
N ALA A 15 14.05 -8.10 5.89
CA ALA A 15 12.79 -8.07 5.15
C ALA A 15 12.73 -9.05 3.96
N VAL A 16 13.81 -9.76 3.67
CA VAL A 16 13.88 -10.73 2.57
C VAL A 16 13.66 -12.13 3.10
N VAL A 17 12.77 -12.88 2.47
CA VAL A 17 12.44 -14.27 2.82
C VAL A 17 12.58 -15.13 1.58
N ASP A 18 13.44 -16.15 1.64
CA ASP A 18 13.58 -17.13 0.58
C ASP A 18 12.72 -18.35 0.91
N CYS A 19 11.89 -18.77 -0.05
CA CYS A 19 10.96 -19.89 0.07
C CYS A 19 11.23 -20.92 -1.02
N GLU A 20 11.09 -22.21 -0.69
CA GLU A 20 11.19 -23.33 -1.61
C GLU A 20 9.80 -23.84 -1.95
N PHE A 21 9.55 -24.06 -3.24
CA PHE A 21 8.29 -24.59 -3.75
C PHE A 21 8.54 -25.84 -4.62
N PRO A 22 7.54 -26.72 -4.80
CA PRO A 22 7.66 -27.81 -5.76
C PRO A 22 7.92 -27.30 -7.18
N GLN A 23 8.77 -27.98 -7.93
CA GLN A 23 9.20 -27.58 -9.28
C GLN A 23 8.03 -27.33 -10.24
N ASP A 24 6.98 -28.13 -10.15
CA ASP A 24 5.82 -28.08 -11.05
C ASP A 24 4.81 -26.98 -10.64
N SER A 25 5.06 -26.26 -9.55
CA SER A 25 4.12 -25.29 -8.97
C SER A 25 4.83 -24.11 -8.35
N MET A 26 5.82 -23.59 -9.06
CA MET A 26 6.54 -22.38 -8.67
C MET A 26 5.64 -21.13 -8.75
N PRO A 27 5.61 -20.28 -7.72
CA PRO A 27 4.89 -19.03 -7.75
C PRO A 27 5.36 -18.11 -8.88
N SER A 28 4.45 -17.40 -9.51
CA SER A 28 4.81 -16.36 -10.47
C SER A 28 5.40 -15.14 -9.73
N ILE A 29 6.21 -14.35 -10.44
CA ILE A 29 6.70 -13.05 -9.92
C ILE A 29 5.49 -12.17 -9.60
N PHE A 30 5.57 -11.42 -8.50
CA PHE A 30 4.52 -10.60 -7.89
C PHE A 30 3.39 -11.39 -7.22
N ASN A 31 3.40 -12.72 -7.20
CA ASN A 31 2.42 -13.45 -6.42
C ASN A 31 2.56 -13.14 -4.92
N ALA A 32 1.43 -13.09 -4.25
CA ALA A 32 1.36 -12.98 -2.79
C ALA A 32 1.58 -14.34 -2.14
N ILE A 33 2.56 -14.41 -1.25
CA ILE A 33 2.83 -15.56 -0.40
C ILE A 33 2.40 -15.25 1.02
N GLU A 34 1.71 -16.15 1.67
CA GLU A 34 1.28 -16.00 3.06
C GLU A 34 1.99 -16.98 3.97
N ILE A 35 2.43 -16.48 5.11
CA ILE A 35 3.00 -17.27 6.18
C ILE A 35 2.20 -17.02 7.44
N GLN A 36 1.62 -18.10 7.99
CA GLN A 36 0.91 -18.04 9.26
C GLN A 36 1.92 -17.94 10.41
N ARG A 37 1.86 -16.88 11.20
CA ARG A 37 2.69 -16.73 12.39
C ARG A 37 2.19 -17.60 13.52
N ASP A 38 3.14 -18.07 14.34
CA ASP A 38 2.82 -18.77 15.57
C ASP A 38 2.12 -17.82 16.56
N PRO A 39 0.94 -18.18 17.10
CA PRO A 39 0.20 -17.35 18.04
C PRO A 39 1.00 -16.94 19.29
N GLU A 40 1.92 -17.78 19.77
CA GLU A 40 2.78 -17.44 20.91
C GLU A 40 3.80 -16.35 20.54
N SER A 41 4.37 -16.42 19.35
CA SER A 41 5.28 -15.39 18.83
C SER A 41 4.59 -14.04 18.68
N VAL A 42 3.33 -14.03 18.23
CA VAL A 42 2.51 -12.81 18.10
C VAL A 42 2.27 -12.17 19.47
N LYS A 43 1.92 -12.99 20.49
CA LYS A 43 1.70 -12.52 21.86
C LYS A 43 2.97 -11.97 22.50
N ALA A 44 4.10 -12.64 22.33
CA ALA A 44 5.38 -12.22 22.88
C ALA A 44 5.85 -10.88 22.31
N ALA A 45 5.75 -10.69 20.99
CA ALA A 45 6.13 -9.44 20.33
C ALA A 45 5.24 -8.25 20.73
N THR A 46 3.95 -8.51 21.01
CA THR A 46 3.00 -7.49 21.49
C THR A 46 3.27 -7.11 22.95
N ALA A 47 3.69 -8.07 23.79
CA ALA A 47 3.98 -7.84 25.20
C ALA A 47 5.30 -7.06 25.42
N ASP A 48 6.29 -7.23 24.54
CA ASP A 48 7.62 -6.61 24.67
C ASP A 48 7.67 -5.14 24.19
N GLY A 49 6.55 -4.62 23.66
CA GLY A 49 6.44 -3.23 23.19
C GLY A 49 7.37 -2.89 22.02
N ARG A 50 8.03 -3.89 21.41
CA ARG A 50 8.99 -3.71 20.30
C ARG A 50 8.32 -3.39 18.97
N SER A 51 7.04 -3.72 18.83
CA SER A 51 6.25 -3.35 17.67
C SER A 51 5.17 -2.35 18.08
N ALA A 52 5.22 -1.14 17.55
CA ALA A 52 4.20 -0.10 17.76
C ALA A 52 2.88 -0.44 17.06
N SER A 53 2.87 -1.44 16.17
CA SER A 53 1.69 -1.99 15.51
C SER A 53 1.40 -3.39 16.04
N LYS A 54 0.12 -3.75 16.17
CA LYS A 54 -0.30 -5.14 16.41
C LYS A 54 0.31 -6.02 15.32
N LEU A 55 1.18 -6.95 15.71
CA LEU A 55 1.75 -7.91 14.77
C LEU A 55 0.61 -8.71 14.14
N ALA A 56 0.46 -8.64 12.81
CA ALA A 56 -0.57 -9.39 12.10
C ALA A 56 -0.33 -10.90 12.26
N SER A 57 -1.40 -11.68 12.37
CA SER A 57 -1.32 -13.14 12.48
C SER A 57 -0.77 -13.80 11.21
N VAL A 58 -0.91 -13.14 10.08
CA VAL A 58 -0.43 -13.57 8.77
C VAL A 58 0.59 -12.57 8.26
N LEU A 59 1.77 -13.04 7.85
CA LEU A 59 2.74 -12.25 7.12
C LEU A 59 2.49 -12.42 5.62
N VAL A 60 2.31 -11.31 4.92
CA VAL A 60 2.22 -11.29 3.47
C VAL A 60 3.60 -10.95 2.89
N LEU A 61 4.04 -11.74 1.93
CA LEU A 61 5.26 -11.54 1.15
C LEU A 61 4.88 -11.35 -0.32
N GLU A 62 5.71 -10.66 -1.07
CA GLU A 62 5.63 -10.59 -2.53
C GLU A 62 6.83 -11.28 -3.17
N VAL A 63 6.58 -12.08 -4.20
CA VAL A 63 7.64 -12.77 -4.95
C VAL A 63 8.32 -11.77 -5.89
N GLU A 64 9.62 -11.54 -5.68
CA GLU A 64 10.41 -10.61 -6.48
C GLU A 64 11.30 -11.31 -7.51
N GLN A 65 11.78 -12.50 -7.19
CA GLN A 65 12.77 -13.18 -8.04
C GLN A 65 12.76 -14.70 -7.85
N HIS A 66 12.94 -15.43 -8.96
CA HIS A 66 13.34 -16.84 -8.94
C HIS A 66 14.87 -16.92 -8.88
N ILE A 67 15.40 -17.57 -7.84
CA ILE A 67 16.85 -17.65 -7.61
C ILE A 67 17.47 -19.01 -7.95
N GLY A 68 16.67 -19.90 -8.57
CA GLY A 68 17.09 -21.26 -8.92
C GLY A 68 16.81 -22.28 -7.81
N ASN A 69 17.04 -23.55 -8.10
CA ASN A 69 16.85 -24.66 -7.15
C ASN A 69 15.43 -24.71 -6.53
N ASN A 70 14.40 -24.34 -7.28
CA ASN A 70 13.01 -24.22 -6.82
C ASN A 70 12.79 -23.20 -5.70
N TRP A 71 13.69 -22.24 -5.56
CA TRP A 71 13.58 -21.17 -4.57
C TRP A 71 13.13 -19.88 -5.22
N VAL A 72 12.27 -19.18 -4.48
CA VAL A 72 11.83 -17.83 -4.78
C VAL A 72 12.27 -16.88 -3.67
N ARG A 73 12.71 -15.70 -4.06
CA ARG A 73 13.03 -14.62 -3.17
C ARG A 73 11.84 -13.69 -3.06
N CYS A 74 11.41 -13.46 -1.83
CA CYS A 74 10.25 -12.65 -1.51
C CYS A 74 10.64 -11.49 -0.61
N VAL A 75 9.88 -10.40 -0.70
CA VAL A 75 9.99 -9.24 0.19
C VAL A 75 8.78 -9.22 1.12
N ALA A 76 9.03 -9.04 2.40
CA ALA A 76 7.99 -9.01 3.43
C ALA A 76 7.32 -7.64 3.50
N MET A 77 5.99 -7.61 3.49
CA MET A 77 5.18 -6.39 3.61
C MET A 77 5.02 -5.92 5.06
N ASP A 78 5.41 -6.72 6.01
CA ASP A 78 5.46 -6.41 7.44
C ASP A 78 6.75 -6.96 8.06
N THR A 79 6.98 -6.74 9.35
CA THR A 79 8.14 -7.30 10.05
C THR A 79 8.19 -8.82 9.92
N THR A 80 9.40 -9.38 9.81
CA THR A 80 9.63 -10.83 9.76
C THR A 80 9.77 -11.47 11.14
N ASP A 81 9.49 -10.73 12.20
CA ASP A 81 9.54 -11.26 13.56
C ASP A 81 8.62 -12.47 13.74
N GLY A 82 9.14 -13.51 14.36
CA GLY A 82 8.42 -14.77 14.58
C GLY A 82 8.43 -15.74 13.40
N ILE A 83 9.00 -15.35 12.25
CA ILE A 83 9.16 -16.25 11.11
C ILE A 83 10.42 -17.09 11.26
N ARG A 84 10.29 -18.40 11.01
CA ARG A 84 11.36 -19.38 11.15
C ARG A 84 11.46 -20.24 9.91
N ARG A 85 12.66 -20.78 9.68
CA ARG A 85 12.90 -21.80 8.66
C ARG A 85 11.99 -23.01 8.88
N GLY A 86 11.42 -23.55 7.80
CA GLY A 86 10.56 -24.71 7.80
C GLY A 86 9.07 -24.40 7.98
N MET A 87 8.69 -23.13 8.24
CA MET A 87 7.28 -22.72 8.26
C MET A 87 6.67 -22.86 6.87
N ASP A 88 5.35 -23.07 6.84
CA ASP A 88 4.60 -23.16 5.58
C ASP A 88 4.49 -21.78 4.93
N ALA A 89 4.77 -21.74 3.64
CA ALA A 89 4.60 -20.59 2.78
C ALA A 89 3.54 -20.91 1.72
N ILE A 90 2.42 -20.20 1.73
CA ILE A 90 1.26 -20.51 0.90
C ILE A 90 1.18 -19.51 -0.24
N ASP A 91 1.36 -19.95 -1.48
CA ASP A 91 1.13 -19.12 -2.66
C ASP A 91 -0.37 -18.93 -2.89
N ARG A 92 -0.80 -17.68 -2.97
CA ARG A 92 -2.19 -17.30 -3.30
C ARG A 92 -2.52 -17.50 -4.78
N GLY A 93 -1.52 -17.67 -5.65
CA GLY A 93 -1.69 -17.76 -7.10
C GLY A 93 -2.07 -16.44 -7.76
N THR A 94 -2.06 -15.35 -7.00
CA THR A 94 -2.40 -13.99 -7.47
C THR A 94 -1.51 -12.97 -6.75
N PRO A 95 -1.27 -11.79 -7.35
CA PRO A 95 -0.64 -10.68 -6.66
C PRO A 95 -1.42 -10.20 -5.43
N ILE A 96 -0.78 -9.38 -4.61
CA ILE A 96 -1.45 -8.69 -3.51
C ILE A 96 -2.63 -7.90 -4.09
N ALA A 97 -3.81 -8.11 -3.53
CA ALA A 97 -5.04 -7.47 -3.96
C ALA A 97 -5.65 -6.66 -2.81
N VAL A 98 -6.08 -5.45 -3.12
CA VAL A 98 -6.63 -4.50 -2.16
C VAL A 98 -8.12 -4.24 -2.43
N PRO A 99 -8.92 -3.96 -1.39
CA PRO A 99 -10.32 -3.60 -1.56
C PRO A 99 -10.44 -2.28 -2.33
N VAL A 100 -11.39 -2.22 -3.24
CA VAL A 100 -11.68 -1.02 -4.03
C VAL A 100 -13.17 -0.70 -4.03
N GLY A 101 -13.52 0.54 -4.39
CA GLY A 101 -14.90 0.99 -4.50
C GLY A 101 -15.30 1.99 -3.41
N ARG A 102 -16.58 2.33 -3.38
CA ARG A 102 -17.09 3.37 -2.46
C ARG A 102 -16.99 3.01 -0.99
N SER A 103 -16.92 1.72 -0.66
CA SER A 103 -16.75 1.24 0.72
C SER A 103 -15.39 1.59 1.33
N THR A 104 -14.40 1.96 0.50
CA THR A 104 -13.06 2.38 0.95
C THR A 104 -12.96 3.86 1.27
N LEU A 105 -13.96 4.66 0.89
CA LEU A 105 -13.95 6.11 1.16
C LEU A 105 -14.03 6.39 2.66
N GLY A 106 -13.32 7.41 3.08
CA GLY A 106 -13.24 7.81 4.49
C GLY A 106 -12.34 6.91 5.34
N ARG A 107 -11.56 6.01 4.74
CA ARG A 107 -10.78 5.00 5.43
C ARG A 107 -9.27 5.21 5.22
N LEU A 108 -8.52 4.70 6.19
CA LEU A 108 -7.06 4.62 6.16
C LEU A 108 -6.64 3.15 6.08
N PHE A 109 -5.79 2.83 5.11
CA PHE A 109 -5.29 1.47 4.85
C PHE A 109 -3.77 1.38 5.00
N ASN A 110 -3.30 0.17 5.30
CA ASN A 110 -1.91 -0.24 5.12
C ASN A 110 -1.66 -0.70 3.67
N VAL A 111 -0.44 -1.14 3.37
CA VAL A 111 0.01 -1.56 2.02
C VAL A 111 -0.66 -2.84 1.50
N VAL A 112 -1.19 -3.66 2.37
CA VAL A 112 -1.89 -4.90 2.00
C VAL A 112 -3.40 -4.72 1.96
N GLY A 113 -3.89 -3.49 2.11
CA GLY A 113 -5.32 -3.16 2.04
C GLY A 113 -6.10 -3.44 3.31
N GLU A 114 -5.41 -3.61 4.45
CA GLU A 114 -6.08 -3.73 5.75
C GLU A 114 -6.33 -2.35 6.37
N PRO A 115 -7.49 -2.13 7.00
CA PRO A 115 -7.77 -0.87 7.69
C PRO A 115 -6.81 -0.63 8.86
N SER A 116 -6.25 0.59 8.93
CA SER A 116 -5.37 1.05 10.01
C SER A 116 -6.00 2.16 10.84
N ASP A 117 -7.29 2.42 10.66
CA ASP A 117 -8.05 3.49 11.32
C ASP A 117 -8.82 3.01 12.57
N GLU A 118 -8.51 1.82 13.10
CA GLU A 118 -9.15 1.20 14.27
C GLU A 118 -10.67 1.01 14.15
N ARG A 119 -11.22 1.08 12.92
CA ARG A 119 -12.63 0.82 12.65
C ARG A 119 -12.86 -0.62 12.18
N GLU A 120 -14.14 -1.01 12.06
CA GLU A 120 -14.55 -2.29 11.51
C GLU A 120 -13.90 -2.60 10.15
N PRO A 121 -13.62 -3.88 9.85
CA PRO A 121 -13.12 -4.29 8.56
C PRO A 121 -13.96 -3.77 7.40
N VAL A 122 -13.31 -3.40 6.30
CA VAL A 122 -14.03 -2.96 5.10
C VAL A 122 -14.55 -4.17 4.35
N VAL A 123 -15.87 -4.22 4.18
CA VAL A 123 -16.51 -5.20 3.31
C VAL A 123 -16.55 -4.62 1.90
N SER A 124 -15.80 -5.21 0.98
CA SER A 124 -15.78 -4.87 -0.43
C SER A 124 -16.01 -6.11 -1.27
N ASP A 125 -16.91 -6.00 -2.26
CA ASP A 125 -17.18 -7.09 -3.21
C ASP A 125 -16.07 -7.23 -4.26
N ILE A 126 -15.26 -6.18 -4.44
CA ILE A 126 -14.24 -6.11 -5.48
C ILE A 126 -12.88 -5.88 -4.85
N HIS A 127 -11.94 -6.79 -5.16
CA HIS A 127 -10.52 -6.62 -4.86
C HIS A 127 -9.74 -6.58 -6.17
N LEU A 128 -8.84 -5.62 -6.31
CA LEU A 128 -7.99 -5.49 -7.49
C LEU A 128 -6.53 -5.68 -7.10
N PRO A 129 -5.74 -6.35 -7.98
CA PRO A 129 -4.32 -6.49 -7.75
C PRO A 129 -3.61 -5.13 -7.81
N ILE A 130 -2.58 -4.96 -6.98
CA ILE A 130 -1.77 -3.73 -6.95
C ILE A 130 -0.93 -3.58 -8.24
N HIS A 131 -0.52 -4.71 -8.85
CA HIS A 131 0.16 -4.72 -10.14
C HIS A 131 -0.85 -4.78 -11.27
N ARG A 132 -1.02 -3.68 -11.99
CA ARG A 132 -1.92 -3.57 -13.13
C ARG A 132 -1.18 -3.04 -14.35
N PRO A 133 -1.49 -3.54 -15.56
CA PRO A 133 -0.94 -2.99 -16.78
C PRO A 133 -1.42 -1.54 -16.96
N ALA A 134 -0.55 -0.70 -17.52
CA ALA A 134 -0.93 0.65 -17.92
C ALA A 134 -2.03 0.62 -18.99
N PRO A 135 -2.89 1.67 -19.09
CA PRO A 135 -3.85 1.81 -20.16
C PRO A 135 -3.17 1.72 -21.54
N THR A 136 -3.81 1.07 -22.49
CA THR A 136 -3.28 0.99 -23.86
C THR A 136 -3.30 2.38 -24.51
N PHE A 137 -2.48 2.57 -25.55
CA PHE A 137 -2.44 3.84 -26.29
C PHE A 137 -3.82 4.23 -26.86
N ALA A 138 -4.61 3.24 -27.25
CA ALA A 138 -5.96 3.45 -27.79
C ALA A 138 -6.95 3.98 -26.73
N ASP A 139 -6.72 3.66 -25.46
CA ASP A 139 -7.59 4.08 -24.34
C ASP A 139 -7.23 5.47 -23.80
N GLN A 140 -6.13 6.06 -24.27
CA GLN A 140 -5.67 7.36 -23.79
C GLN A 140 -6.40 8.50 -24.52
N ALA A 141 -6.87 9.49 -23.75
CA ALA A 141 -7.49 10.67 -24.30
C ALA A 141 -6.43 11.56 -25.01
N ASN A 142 -6.71 11.92 -26.25
CA ASN A 142 -5.81 12.78 -27.06
C ASN A 142 -6.01 14.28 -26.80
N LYS A 143 -7.03 14.66 -26.02
CA LYS A 143 -7.36 16.05 -25.76
C LYS A 143 -6.72 16.53 -24.48
N VAL A 144 -5.92 17.58 -24.59
CA VAL A 144 -5.34 18.27 -23.42
C VAL A 144 -6.38 19.25 -22.88
N GLU A 145 -6.84 19.02 -21.65
CA GLU A 145 -7.74 19.92 -20.94
C GLU A 145 -7.05 20.38 -19.65
N MET A 146 -7.22 21.67 -19.35
CA MET A 146 -6.73 22.24 -18.09
C MET A 146 -7.54 21.69 -16.92
N PHE A 147 -6.85 21.39 -15.82
CA PHE A 147 -7.44 21.03 -14.55
C PHE A 147 -7.33 22.25 -13.62
N GLU A 148 -8.45 22.91 -13.34
CA GLU A 148 -8.50 24.05 -12.44
C GLU A 148 -8.31 23.58 -11.00
N THR A 149 -7.19 23.99 -10.40
CA THR A 149 -6.81 23.60 -9.02
C THR A 149 -7.44 24.50 -7.96
N GLY A 150 -7.90 25.69 -8.34
CA GLY A 150 -8.37 26.74 -7.42
C GLY A 150 -7.24 27.52 -6.73
N ILE A 151 -5.99 27.16 -7.00
CA ILE A 151 -4.81 27.87 -6.48
C ILE A 151 -4.31 28.83 -7.56
N LYS A 152 -4.55 30.11 -7.41
CA LYS A 152 -4.34 31.15 -8.43
C LYS A 152 -2.95 31.09 -9.08
N VAL A 153 -1.90 30.90 -8.29
CA VAL A 153 -0.52 30.87 -8.82
C VAL A 153 -0.28 29.64 -9.67
N ILE A 154 -0.85 28.51 -9.33
CA ILE A 154 -0.72 27.26 -10.12
C ILE A 154 -1.50 27.42 -11.42
N ASP A 155 -2.77 27.82 -11.33
CA ASP A 155 -3.66 27.90 -12.49
C ASP A 155 -3.19 28.94 -13.50
N LEU A 156 -2.53 30.02 -13.04
CA LEU A 156 -2.05 31.08 -13.91
C LEU A 156 -0.64 30.81 -14.51
N VAL A 157 0.28 30.26 -13.70
CA VAL A 157 1.71 30.18 -14.07
C VAL A 157 2.12 28.79 -14.52
N ALA A 158 1.57 27.75 -13.92
CA ALA A 158 1.91 26.36 -14.17
C ALA A 158 0.67 25.44 -14.11
N PRO A 159 -0.32 25.64 -15.01
CA PRO A 159 -1.59 24.94 -14.95
C PRO A 159 -1.43 23.43 -15.07
N PHE A 160 -2.19 22.70 -14.30
CA PHE A 160 -2.24 21.24 -14.36
C PHE A 160 -3.12 20.80 -15.54
N THR A 161 -2.83 19.62 -16.06
CA THR A 161 -3.63 18.98 -17.09
C THR A 161 -4.43 17.81 -16.52
N LYS A 162 -5.66 17.62 -16.97
CA LYS A 162 -6.45 16.43 -16.65
C LYS A 162 -5.73 15.18 -17.15
N GLY A 163 -5.57 14.17 -16.26
CA GLY A 163 -4.83 12.95 -16.56
C GLY A 163 -3.31 13.12 -16.62
N GLY A 164 -2.80 14.30 -16.33
CA GLY A 164 -1.38 14.58 -16.28
C GLY A 164 -0.72 14.10 -14.98
N LYS A 165 0.62 14.01 -15.00
CA LYS A 165 1.45 13.75 -13.83
C LYS A 165 2.23 15.00 -13.51
N THR A 166 2.01 15.60 -12.34
CA THR A 166 2.67 16.84 -11.93
C THR A 166 3.48 16.60 -10.65
N GLY A 167 4.74 17.03 -10.67
CA GLY A 167 5.63 16.95 -9.52
C GLY A 167 5.67 18.27 -8.75
N ILE A 168 5.49 18.23 -7.43
CA ILE A 168 5.66 19.36 -6.52
C ILE A 168 6.92 19.12 -5.70
N PHE A 169 7.98 19.85 -5.99
CA PHE A 169 9.29 19.71 -5.34
C PHE A 169 9.57 20.89 -4.41
N GLY A 170 10.28 20.62 -3.32
CA GLY A 170 10.70 21.64 -2.39
C GLY A 170 11.41 21.04 -1.17
N GLY A 171 12.17 21.84 -0.46
CA GLY A 171 12.82 21.48 0.80
C GLY A 171 11.81 21.21 1.92
N ALA A 172 12.32 20.90 3.10
CA ALA A 172 11.49 20.75 4.29
C ALA A 172 10.84 22.09 4.69
N GLY A 173 9.59 22.05 5.15
CA GLY A 173 8.90 23.23 5.70
C GLY A 173 8.42 24.27 4.69
N VAL A 174 8.46 23.99 3.38
CA VAL A 174 8.04 24.95 2.33
C VAL A 174 6.55 24.86 1.96
N GLY A 175 5.74 24.15 2.72
CA GLY A 175 4.28 24.09 2.53
C GLY A 175 3.79 23.10 1.49
N LYS A 176 4.59 22.10 1.10
CA LYS A 176 4.14 21.04 0.14
C LYS A 176 2.85 20.36 0.59
N THR A 177 2.81 19.93 1.84
CA THR A 177 1.63 19.25 2.42
C THR A 177 0.41 20.13 2.43
N VAL A 178 0.57 21.42 2.76
CA VAL A 178 -0.52 22.41 2.74
C VAL A 178 -1.07 22.58 1.32
N THR A 179 -0.20 22.64 0.32
CA THR A 179 -0.61 22.73 -1.09
C THR A 179 -1.39 21.49 -1.52
N ILE A 180 -0.92 20.28 -1.14
CA ILE A 180 -1.62 19.02 -1.45
C ILE A 180 -2.99 18.98 -0.77
N MET A 181 -3.08 19.39 0.49
CA MET A 181 -4.34 19.47 1.23
C MET A 181 -5.34 20.39 0.55
N GLU A 182 -4.91 21.57 0.10
CA GLU A 182 -5.77 22.51 -0.59
C GLU A 182 -6.24 21.96 -1.94
N LEU A 183 -5.36 21.28 -2.70
CA LEU A 183 -5.73 20.61 -3.94
C LEU A 183 -6.82 19.56 -3.70
N ILE A 184 -6.65 18.70 -2.70
CA ILE A 184 -7.63 17.66 -2.36
C ILE A 184 -8.96 18.28 -1.93
N ASN A 185 -8.92 19.32 -1.11
CA ASN A 185 -10.10 20.03 -0.67
C ASN A 185 -10.87 20.64 -1.86
N ASN A 186 -10.16 21.25 -2.80
CA ASN A 186 -10.77 21.86 -3.99
C ASN A 186 -11.35 20.80 -4.94
N VAL A 187 -10.66 19.67 -5.14
CA VAL A 187 -11.18 18.53 -5.91
C VAL A 187 -12.48 18.01 -5.29
N ALA A 188 -12.51 17.82 -3.97
CA ALA A 188 -13.68 17.30 -3.27
C ALA A 188 -14.88 18.26 -3.31
N ARG A 189 -14.64 19.57 -3.17
CA ARG A 189 -15.69 20.59 -3.06
C ARG A 189 -16.16 21.10 -4.41
N GLN A 190 -15.24 21.44 -5.30
CA GLN A 190 -15.56 22.11 -6.56
C GLN A 190 -15.85 21.11 -7.69
N HIS A 191 -15.08 20.03 -7.77
CA HIS A 191 -15.22 19.03 -8.83
C HIS A 191 -16.08 17.82 -8.43
N GLY A 192 -16.48 17.70 -7.16
CA GLY A 192 -17.22 16.52 -6.66
C GLY A 192 -16.47 15.20 -6.80
N GLY A 193 -15.15 15.28 -7.00
CA GLY A 193 -14.27 14.14 -7.23
C GLY A 193 -13.89 13.40 -5.96
N PHE A 194 -13.21 12.28 -6.14
CA PHE A 194 -12.59 11.50 -5.08
C PHE A 194 -11.09 11.66 -5.13
N SER A 195 -10.45 11.55 -3.97
CA SER A 195 -9.01 11.64 -3.86
C SER A 195 -8.43 10.40 -3.21
N VAL A 196 -7.29 9.94 -3.71
CA VAL A 196 -6.49 8.89 -3.06
C VAL A 196 -5.16 9.52 -2.66
N PHE A 197 -4.86 9.49 -1.37
CA PHE A 197 -3.60 9.98 -0.84
C PHE A 197 -2.74 8.81 -0.39
N CYS A 198 -1.55 8.68 -0.98
CA CYS A 198 -0.56 7.66 -0.63
C CYS A 198 0.63 8.31 0.06
N GLY A 199 0.78 8.11 1.38
CA GLY A 199 1.93 8.56 2.15
C GLY A 199 3.04 7.51 2.12
N VAL A 200 4.12 7.75 1.38
CA VAL A 200 5.26 6.83 1.22
C VAL A 200 6.47 7.40 1.92
N GLY A 201 6.97 6.71 2.97
CA GLY A 201 8.13 7.17 3.72
C GLY A 201 7.91 8.47 4.48
N GLU A 202 6.66 8.81 4.78
CA GLU A 202 6.30 9.97 5.60
C GLU A 202 6.59 9.71 7.08
N ARG A 203 6.81 10.76 7.85
CA ARG A 203 6.92 10.64 9.30
C ARG A 203 5.58 10.29 9.91
N SER A 204 5.55 9.34 10.84
CA SER A 204 4.31 8.88 11.49
C SER A 204 3.50 10.03 12.10
N ARG A 205 4.18 11.03 12.67
CA ARG A 205 3.53 12.23 13.23
C ARG A 205 2.84 13.05 12.13
N GLU A 206 3.52 13.30 11.02
CA GLU A 206 2.97 14.09 9.90
C GLU A 206 1.77 13.37 9.26
N GLY A 207 1.84 12.04 9.15
CA GLY A 207 0.71 11.23 8.69
C GLY A 207 -0.50 11.28 9.63
N THR A 208 -0.27 11.27 10.94
CA THR A 208 -1.34 11.41 11.94
C THR A 208 -1.97 12.80 11.90
N ASP A 209 -1.16 13.85 11.81
CA ASP A 209 -1.64 15.22 11.71
C ASP A 209 -2.47 15.39 10.42
N LEU A 210 -1.97 14.87 9.29
CA LEU A 210 -2.69 14.89 8.02
C LEU A 210 -4.07 14.19 8.11
N TYR A 211 -4.14 13.02 8.75
CA TYR A 211 -5.41 12.32 8.96
C TYR A 211 -6.41 13.16 9.76
N LYS A 212 -5.95 13.86 10.81
CA LYS A 212 -6.79 14.76 11.59
C LYS A 212 -7.28 15.95 10.75
N ASP A 213 -6.38 16.56 9.97
CA ASP A 213 -6.71 17.66 9.08
C ASP A 213 -7.78 17.26 8.03
N PHE A 214 -7.67 16.06 7.45
CA PHE A 214 -8.71 15.51 6.54
C PHE A 214 -10.06 15.36 7.23
N LYS A 215 -10.05 14.92 8.49
CA LYS A 215 -11.26 14.75 9.28
C LYS A 215 -11.89 16.10 9.65
N GLU A 216 -11.09 17.07 10.09
CA GLU A 216 -11.55 18.40 10.48
C GLU A 216 -12.06 19.22 9.31
N SER A 217 -11.41 19.12 8.15
CA SER A 217 -11.83 19.79 6.91
C SER A 217 -13.06 19.16 6.26
N GLY A 218 -13.49 17.96 6.71
CA GLY A 218 -14.63 17.23 6.13
C GLY A 218 -14.36 16.67 4.75
N VAL A 219 -13.09 16.52 4.34
CA VAL A 219 -12.69 15.96 3.05
C VAL A 219 -12.48 14.44 3.13
N LEU A 220 -12.34 13.92 4.34
CA LEU A 220 -12.07 12.50 4.56
C LEU A 220 -13.11 11.60 3.88
N ASP A 221 -14.40 11.93 3.94
CA ASP A 221 -15.48 11.14 3.36
C ASP A 221 -15.41 10.97 1.83
N LYS A 222 -14.63 11.80 1.16
CA LYS A 222 -14.36 11.73 -0.29
C LYS A 222 -12.94 11.29 -0.60
N SER A 223 -12.21 10.84 0.40
CA SER A 223 -10.79 10.49 0.26
C SER A 223 -10.52 9.08 0.76
N VAL A 224 -9.51 8.45 0.18
CA VAL A 224 -8.91 7.20 0.66
C VAL A 224 -7.47 7.50 1.03
N LEU A 225 -7.04 7.06 2.20
CA LEU A 225 -5.67 7.23 2.66
C LEU A 225 -4.98 5.86 2.70
N VAL A 226 -3.77 5.78 2.16
CA VAL A 226 -2.94 4.57 2.20
C VAL A 226 -1.57 4.96 2.73
N TYR A 227 -1.15 4.39 3.87
CA TYR A 227 0.09 4.78 4.54
C TYR A 227 1.14 3.66 4.55
N GLY A 228 2.41 3.98 4.25
CA GLY A 228 3.64 3.25 4.47
C GLY A 228 4.67 4.19 5.07
N GLN A 229 4.55 4.37 6.37
CA GLN A 229 5.31 5.33 7.14
C GLN A 229 6.78 4.93 7.23
N MET A 230 7.66 5.87 7.65
CA MET A 230 9.10 5.62 7.78
C MET A 230 9.45 4.49 8.76
N ASN A 231 8.58 4.21 9.72
CA ASN A 231 8.76 3.15 10.73
C ASN A 231 8.34 1.76 10.23
N GLU A 232 7.74 1.65 9.06
CA GLU A 232 7.37 0.37 8.47
C GLU A 232 8.54 -0.28 7.75
N PRO A 233 8.51 -1.62 7.58
CA PRO A 233 9.54 -2.36 6.87
C PRO A 233 9.73 -1.88 5.42
N PRO A 234 10.93 -2.09 4.84
CA PRO A 234 11.22 -1.69 3.46
C PRO A 234 10.23 -2.24 2.43
N GLY A 235 9.73 -3.47 2.63
CA GLY A 235 8.74 -4.08 1.74
C GLY A 235 7.44 -3.30 1.69
N ALA A 236 6.96 -2.81 2.84
CA ALA A 236 5.78 -1.96 2.90
C ALA A 236 5.96 -0.64 2.13
N GLN A 237 7.16 -0.09 2.09
CA GLN A 237 7.47 1.12 1.33
C GLN A 237 7.58 0.84 -0.17
N ILE A 238 8.15 -0.31 -0.57
CA ILE A 238 8.28 -0.75 -1.96
C ILE A 238 6.89 -1.09 -2.53
N GLY A 239 6.11 -1.92 -1.86
CA GLY A 239 4.77 -2.32 -2.30
C GLY A 239 3.84 -1.15 -2.55
N ARG A 240 4.03 -0.05 -1.82
CA ARG A 240 3.26 1.16 -2.01
C ARG A 240 3.66 2.01 -3.22
N ALA A 241 4.89 1.92 -3.67
CA ALA A 241 5.32 2.64 -4.86
C ALA A 241 4.64 2.14 -6.15
N HIS A 242 3.94 1.01 -6.06
CA HIS A 242 3.22 0.38 -7.16
C HIS A 242 1.68 0.59 -7.11
N VAL A 243 1.14 1.23 -6.08
CA VAL A 243 -0.31 1.53 -5.94
C VAL A 243 -0.71 2.78 -6.70
#